data_7b5097b6215a45cd92567c1f0970357e
#
_entry.id   7b5097b6215a45cd92567c1f0970357e
#
_cell.length_a   1.000
_cell.length_b   1.000
_cell.length_c   1.000
_cell.angle_alpha   90.00
_cell.angle_beta   90.00
_cell.angle_gamma   90.00
#
_symmetry.space_group_name_H-M   'P 1'
#
loop_
_entity.id
_entity.type
_entity.pdbx_description
1 polymer ?
#
loop_
_entity_poly.entity_id
_entity_poly.type
_entity_poly.pdbx_seq_one_letter_code
_entity_poly.pdbx_strand_id
1 'polypeptide(L)'
;MEYIPSNAEDAALHRKFHAMNVGGVDFTKATVDRLRNNQVWSGGDGSFIAAIGRKDALALRNRTSDVLKVVNTELGAVPISDEELWSQTTAPNTAQREDSKSAPVNRFKTYLYIRGQKCIGACLAERIWNAYTVLAQDSTQTRQLDAQSETKSSSISISTATTPALLGISRIWTSNQHRKSGIATRLLDSARSNFLYGLTVEKEKVAFSQPTESGGNLARKWFGCEDGWRVYID
;
A
#
# COMPACT_ATOMS: atom_id res chain seq x y z
N MET A 1 2.88 4.24 19.32
CA MET A 1 4.13 3.75 19.92
C MET A 1 4.18 4.34 21.33
N GLU A 2 4.05 3.50 22.32
CA GLU A 2 4.26 3.91 23.72
C GLU A 2 5.76 4.06 23.97
N TYR A 3 6.19 5.09 24.68
CA TYR A 3 7.57 5.32 25.06
C TYR A 3 7.65 5.87 26.49
N ILE A 4 8.77 5.63 27.15
CA ILE A 4 9.02 6.12 28.49
C ILE A 4 9.72 7.48 28.40
N PRO A 5 9.04 8.61 28.72
CA PRO A 5 9.59 9.95 28.54
C PRO A 5 10.89 10.21 29.32
N SER A 6 11.09 9.51 30.43
CA SER A 6 12.29 9.61 31.25
C SER A 6 13.51 8.86 30.70
N ASN A 7 13.33 7.99 29.69
CA ASN A 7 14.41 7.29 28.99
C ASN A 7 14.87 8.10 27.79
N ALA A 8 16.11 8.60 27.81
CA ALA A 8 16.65 9.45 26.74
C ALA A 8 16.75 8.74 25.37
N GLU A 9 17.03 7.43 25.37
CA GLU A 9 17.11 6.64 24.15
C GLU A 9 15.72 6.40 23.54
N ASP A 10 14.72 6.07 24.35
CA ASP A 10 13.32 5.94 23.92
C ASP A 10 12.77 7.26 23.39
N ALA A 11 13.07 8.37 24.07
CA ALA A 11 12.67 9.70 23.64
C ALA A 11 13.35 10.12 22.31
N ALA A 12 14.63 9.74 22.10
CA ALA A 12 15.32 9.99 20.84
C ALA A 12 14.76 9.13 19.71
N LEU A 13 14.49 7.85 19.96
CA LEU A 13 13.87 6.94 19.00
C LEU A 13 12.47 7.41 18.61
N HIS A 14 11.64 7.80 19.57
CA HIS A 14 10.31 8.36 19.34
C HIS A 14 10.37 9.62 18.48
N ARG A 15 11.27 10.58 18.81
CA ARG A 15 11.46 11.79 17.98
C ARG A 15 11.88 11.48 16.56
N LYS A 16 12.77 10.50 16.37
CA LYS A 16 13.21 10.06 15.04
C LYS A 16 12.05 9.47 14.22
N PHE A 17 11.26 8.56 14.80
CA PHE A 17 10.08 8.02 14.13
C PHE A 17 9.05 9.09 13.81
N HIS A 18 8.81 10.00 14.74
CA HIS A 18 7.91 11.13 14.53
C HIS A 18 8.39 12.03 13.38
N ALA A 19 9.68 12.36 13.32
CA ALA A 19 10.26 13.17 12.24
C ALA A 19 10.14 12.46 10.86
N MET A 20 10.39 11.15 10.80
CA MET A 20 10.24 10.36 9.57
C MET A 20 8.78 10.30 9.11
N ASN A 21 7.85 10.19 10.03
CA ASN A 21 6.43 10.18 9.75
C ASN A 21 5.92 11.53 9.22
N VAL A 22 6.37 12.62 9.83
CA VAL A 22 5.98 13.98 9.44
C VAL A 22 6.62 14.39 8.12
N GLY A 23 7.94 14.23 7.98
CA GLY A 23 8.73 14.78 6.88
C GLY A 23 9.22 13.79 5.83
N GLY A 24 8.99 12.50 6.04
CA GLY A 24 9.50 11.43 5.17
C GLY A 24 10.80 10.81 5.67
N VAL A 25 11.15 9.66 5.11
CA VAL A 25 12.33 8.84 5.47
C VAL A 25 13.56 9.31 4.69
N ASP A 26 14.64 9.63 5.39
CA ASP A 26 15.88 10.13 4.79
C ASP A 26 16.66 9.00 4.09
N PHE A 27 17.17 9.30 2.89
CA PHE A 27 18.08 8.47 2.13
C PHE A 27 19.41 9.21 1.89
N THR A 28 20.49 8.44 1.77
CA THR A 28 21.76 8.98 1.27
C THR A 28 21.67 9.26 -0.23
N LYS A 29 22.49 10.22 -0.72
CA LYS A 29 22.58 10.49 -2.16
C LYS A 29 22.85 9.21 -2.97
N ALA A 30 23.79 8.38 -2.52
CA ALA A 30 24.10 7.12 -3.19
C ALA A 30 22.90 6.15 -3.26
N THR A 31 22.03 6.13 -2.25
CA THR A 31 20.80 5.34 -2.28
C THR A 31 19.82 5.90 -3.30
N VAL A 32 19.63 7.22 -3.33
CA VAL A 32 18.75 7.88 -4.31
C VAL A 32 19.22 7.63 -5.74
N ASP A 33 20.51 7.74 -6.00
CA ASP A 33 21.10 7.49 -7.33
C ASP A 33 20.86 6.04 -7.78
N ARG A 34 20.96 5.07 -6.87
CA ARG A 34 20.63 3.65 -7.15
C ARG A 34 19.15 3.44 -7.41
N LEU A 35 18.26 4.11 -6.62
CA LEU A 35 16.81 4.04 -6.82
C LEU A 35 16.38 4.61 -8.17
N ARG A 36 17.11 5.57 -8.74
CA ARG A 36 16.83 6.10 -10.08
C ARG A 36 16.92 5.05 -11.18
N ASN A 37 17.74 4.01 -11.01
CA ASN A 37 17.82 2.90 -11.98
C ASN A 37 16.50 2.09 -12.04
N ASN A 38 15.69 2.17 -10.97
CA ASN A 38 14.41 1.49 -10.85
C ASN A 38 13.22 2.46 -11.03
N GLN A 39 13.48 3.64 -11.63
CA GLN A 39 12.48 4.67 -11.81
C GLN A 39 11.40 4.22 -12.80
N VAL A 40 10.13 4.35 -12.38
CA VAL A 40 8.94 4.04 -13.19
C VAL A 40 8.10 5.27 -13.50
N TRP A 41 8.32 6.37 -12.78
CA TRP A 41 7.66 7.65 -13.01
C TRP A 41 8.59 8.81 -12.62
N SER A 42 8.47 9.96 -13.32
CA SER A 42 9.24 11.19 -13.07
C SER A 42 8.31 12.40 -12.98
N GLY A 43 8.51 13.22 -11.96
CA GLY A 43 7.85 14.52 -11.78
C GLY A 43 8.69 15.68 -12.32
N GLY A 44 8.03 16.79 -12.66
CA GLY A 44 8.70 18.01 -13.16
C GLY A 44 9.55 18.74 -12.12
N ASP A 45 9.38 18.41 -10.81
CA ASP A 45 10.12 18.97 -9.68
C ASP A 45 11.35 18.10 -9.28
N GLY A 46 11.75 17.17 -10.15
CA GLY A 46 12.83 16.22 -9.88
C GLY A 46 12.44 15.07 -8.95
N SER A 47 11.19 15.00 -8.49
CA SER A 47 10.66 13.83 -7.80
C SER A 47 10.50 12.65 -8.75
N PHE A 48 10.52 11.43 -8.22
CA PHE A 48 10.32 10.22 -9.01
C PHE A 48 9.74 9.09 -8.15
N ILE A 49 9.20 8.06 -8.82
CA ILE A 49 8.78 6.82 -8.17
C ILE A 49 9.71 5.70 -8.63
N ALA A 50 10.29 4.99 -7.68
CA ALA A 50 11.08 3.78 -7.92
C ALA A 50 10.26 2.54 -7.54
N ALA A 51 10.34 1.48 -8.36
CA ALA A 51 9.71 0.19 -8.08
C ALA A 51 10.77 -0.82 -7.63
N ILE A 52 10.57 -1.41 -6.45
CA ILE A 52 11.49 -2.36 -5.83
C ILE A 52 10.79 -3.71 -5.65
N GLY A 53 11.44 -4.76 -6.12
CA GLY A 53 10.94 -6.13 -6.05
C GLY A 53 12.01 -7.13 -5.60
N ARG A 54 11.65 -8.41 -5.59
CA ARG A 54 12.51 -9.51 -5.11
C ARG A 54 13.87 -9.59 -5.80
N LYS A 55 13.94 -9.23 -7.08
CA LYS A 55 15.18 -9.35 -7.90
C LYS A 55 16.16 -8.20 -7.70
N ASP A 56 15.76 -7.15 -6.99
CA ASP A 56 16.62 -5.99 -6.77
C ASP A 56 17.70 -6.26 -5.73
N ALA A 57 18.76 -5.45 -5.76
CA ALA A 57 19.89 -5.58 -4.86
C ALA A 57 19.46 -5.57 -3.39
N LEU A 58 20.07 -6.42 -2.56
CA LEU A 58 19.78 -6.56 -1.14
C LEU A 58 19.79 -5.21 -0.40
N ALA A 59 20.75 -4.33 -0.73
CA ALA A 59 20.82 -3.01 -0.11
C ALA A 59 19.57 -2.14 -0.39
N LEU A 60 18.97 -2.22 -1.58
CA LEU A 60 17.72 -1.51 -1.89
C LEU A 60 16.53 -2.16 -1.19
N ARG A 61 16.48 -3.50 -1.13
CA ARG A 61 15.45 -4.23 -0.40
C ARG A 61 15.45 -3.89 1.09
N ASN A 62 16.62 -3.90 1.74
CA ASN A 62 16.75 -3.53 3.15
C ASN A 62 16.29 -2.10 3.42
N ARG A 63 16.66 -1.13 2.55
CA ARG A 63 16.18 0.26 2.70
C ARG A 63 14.68 0.38 2.46
N THR A 64 14.11 -0.42 1.58
CA THR A 64 12.65 -0.51 1.38
C THR A 64 11.96 -1.08 2.62
N SER A 65 12.51 -2.13 3.23
CA SER A 65 12.01 -2.69 4.49
C SER A 65 12.05 -1.65 5.63
N ASP A 66 13.09 -0.80 5.70
CA ASP A 66 13.15 0.28 6.69
C ASP A 66 12.02 1.32 6.48
N VAL A 67 11.71 1.67 5.22
CA VAL A 67 10.55 2.54 4.92
C VAL A 67 9.24 1.86 5.34
N LEU A 68 9.07 0.57 5.04
CA LEU A 68 7.86 -0.17 5.38
C LEU A 68 7.67 -0.32 6.91
N LYS A 69 8.74 -0.36 7.70
CA LYS A 69 8.63 -0.31 9.18
C LYS A 69 7.96 0.99 9.64
N VAL A 70 8.35 2.14 9.05
CA VAL A 70 7.70 3.44 9.34
C VAL A 70 6.24 3.42 8.90
N VAL A 71 5.97 2.91 7.70
CA VAL A 71 4.61 2.79 7.14
C VAL A 71 3.72 1.92 8.03
N ASN A 72 4.18 0.73 8.44
CA ASN A 72 3.43 -0.18 9.30
C ASN A 72 3.13 0.45 10.67
N THR A 73 4.10 1.14 11.27
CA THR A 73 3.91 1.86 12.54
C THR A 73 2.85 2.95 12.42
N GLU A 74 2.88 3.74 11.33
CA GLU A 74 1.93 4.82 11.08
C GLU A 74 0.51 4.31 10.82
N LEU A 75 0.39 3.22 10.09
CA LEU A 75 -0.90 2.63 9.74
C LEU A 75 -1.45 1.71 10.84
N GLY A 76 -0.70 1.43 11.91
CA GLY A 76 -1.06 0.41 12.89
C GLY A 76 -1.16 -0.99 12.27
N ALA A 77 -0.45 -1.24 11.17
CA ALA A 77 -0.55 -2.48 10.42
C ALA A 77 0.41 -3.54 10.96
N VAL A 78 0.01 -4.80 10.88
CA VAL A 78 0.86 -5.94 11.24
C VAL A 78 2.10 -5.94 10.33
N PRO A 79 3.32 -6.02 10.88
CA PRO A 79 4.53 -6.11 10.08
C PRO A 79 4.56 -7.37 9.20
N ILE A 80 4.99 -7.23 7.95
CA ILE A 80 5.26 -8.33 7.04
C ILE A 80 6.76 -8.68 7.19
N SER A 81 7.10 -9.94 7.36
CA SER A 81 8.50 -10.38 7.48
C SER A 81 9.26 -10.17 6.16
N ASP A 82 10.59 -10.04 6.21
CA ASP A 82 11.39 -9.89 4.99
C ASP A 82 11.32 -11.14 4.10
N GLU A 83 11.19 -12.34 4.69
CA GLU A 83 11.00 -13.59 3.96
C GLU A 83 9.69 -13.53 3.15
N GLU A 84 8.62 -13.07 3.76
CA GLU A 84 7.31 -12.95 3.12
C GLU A 84 7.30 -11.82 2.09
N LEU A 85 7.84 -10.65 2.42
CA LEU A 85 7.90 -9.47 1.55
C LEU A 85 8.60 -9.78 0.22
N TRP A 86 9.64 -10.61 0.25
CA TRP A 86 10.42 -10.99 -0.93
C TRP A 86 10.08 -12.40 -1.43
N SER A 87 8.95 -12.97 -1.02
CA SER A 87 8.48 -14.30 -1.44
C SER A 87 7.91 -14.32 -2.86
N GLN A 88 7.62 -15.51 -3.32
CA GLN A 88 6.86 -15.77 -4.54
C GLN A 88 5.54 -16.46 -4.19
N THR A 89 4.55 -16.29 -5.03
CA THR A 89 3.25 -16.93 -4.94
C THR A 89 2.89 -17.60 -6.27
N THR A 90 1.99 -18.57 -6.22
CA THR A 90 1.45 -19.26 -7.40
C THR A 90 -0.04 -19.05 -7.46
N ALA A 91 -0.61 -19.07 -8.67
CA ALA A 91 -2.06 -19.03 -8.81
C ALA A 91 -2.69 -20.23 -8.08
N PRO A 92 -3.80 -20.02 -7.34
CA PRO A 92 -4.54 -21.14 -6.78
C PRO A 92 -4.99 -22.07 -7.92
N ASN A 93 -4.81 -23.39 -7.73
CA ASN A 93 -5.24 -24.40 -8.70
C ASN A 93 -6.74 -24.30 -8.88
N THR A 94 -7.20 -23.76 -10.00
CA THR A 94 -8.56 -23.96 -10.48
C THR A 94 -8.63 -25.40 -11.03
N ALA A 95 -9.52 -26.21 -10.49
CA ALA A 95 -9.65 -27.65 -10.64
C ALA A 95 -9.91 -28.19 -12.07
N GLN A 96 -9.47 -27.53 -13.12
CA GLN A 96 -9.76 -27.90 -14.51
C GLN A 96 -8.56 -28.12 -15.44
N ARG A 97 -7.31 -28.01 -14.96
CA ARG A 97 -6.12 -28.39 -15.75
C ARG A 97 -5.05 -28.95 -14.84
N GLU A 98 -5.00 -30.26 -14.71
CA GLU A 98 -4.01 -31.01 -13.92
C GLU A 98 -2.55 -30.88 -14.43
N ASP A 99 -2.32 -30.36 -15.64
CA ASP A 99 -1.00 -30.34 -16.28
C ASP A 99 -0.28 -28.99 -16.35
N SER A 100 -0.83 -27.90 -15.82
CA SER A 100 -0.11 -26.62 -15.85
C SER A 100 0.20 -26.10 -14.44
N LYS A 101 1.33 -26.52 -13.87
CA LYS A 101 1.94 -25.83 -12.72
C LYS A 101 2.20 -24.38 -13.13
N SER A 102 1.38 -23.44 -12.66
CA SER A 102 1.60 -22.02 -12.91
C SER A 102 2.97 -21.61 -12.35
N ALA A 103 3.77 -20.93 -13.18
CA ALA A 103 5.08 -20.47 -12.76
C ALA A 103 4.96 -19.52 -11.54
N PRO A 104 5.89 -19.63 -10.55
CA PRO A 104 5.87 -18.76 -9.40
C PRO A 104 6.14 -17.31 -9.83
N VAL A 105 5.34 -16.37 -9.30
CA VAL A 105 5.46 -14.93 -9.54
C VAL A 105 5.81 -14.21 -8.24
N ASN A 106 6.44 -13.04 -8.33
CA ASN A 106 6.71 -12.24 -7.14
C ASN A 106 5.39 -11.85 -6.46
N ARG A 107 5.33 -12.09 -5.13
CA ARG A 107 4.14 -11.76 -4.36
C ARG A 107 3.99 -10.25 -4.22
N PHE A 108 5.04 -9.56 -3.81
CA PHE A 108 5.01 -8.12 -3.56
C PHE A 108 5.94 -7.32 -4.48
N LYS A 109 5.56 -6.04 -4.70
CA LYS A 109 6.40 -4.99 -5.28
C LYS A 109 6.11 -3.69 -4.55
N THR A 110 7.16 -2.99 -4.12
CA THR A 110 7.05 -1.72 -3.40
C THR A 110 7.35 -0.55 -4.33
N TYR A 111 6.54 0.49 -4.26
CA TYR A 111 6.71 1.75 -4.98
C TYR A 111 7.05 2.85 -3.98
N LEU A 112 8.19 3.51 -4.16
CA LEU A 112 8.69 4.56 -3.28
C LEU A 112 8.66 5.90 -4.02
N TYR A 113 7.96 6.89 -3.48
CA TYR A 113 7.96 8.25 -4.00
C TYR A 113 9.09 9.05 -3.36
N ILE A 114 10.05 9.45 -4.16
CA ILE A 114 11.27 10.14 -3.73
C ILE A 114 11.22 11.59 -4.17
N ARG A 115 11.52 12.50 -3.24
CA ARG A 115 11.75 13.91 -3.50
C ARG A 115 13.02 14.37 -2.80
N GLY A 116 14.02 14.85 -3.58
CA GLY A 116 15.37 15.12 -3.05
C GLY A 116 15.98 13.83 -2.48
N GLN A 117 16.34 13.87 -1.20
CA GLN A 117 16.89 12.71 -0.49
C GLN A 117 15.88 12.10 0.51
N LYS A 118 14.58 12.30 0.30
CA LYS A 118 13.53 11.77 1.17
C LYS A 118 12.54 10.88 0.43
N CYS A 119 12.18 9.76 1.05
CA CYS A 119 11.00 9.01 0.69
C CYS A 119 9.79 9.62 1.40
N ILE A 120 8.90 10.21 0.66
CA ILE A 120 7.71 10.92 1.18
C ILE A 120 6.40 10.19 0.92
N GLY A 121 6.46 9.05 0.24
CA GLY A 121 5.31 8.18 0.03
C GLY A 121 5.74 6.77 -0.35
N ALA A 122 4.94 5.79 0.02
CA ALA A 122 5.16 4.39 -0.30
C ALA A 122 3.85 3.67 -0.60
N CYS A 123 3.90 2.73 -1.53
CA CYS A 123 2.81 1.81 -1.83
C CYS A 123 3.37 0.39 -1.90
N LEU A 124 2.83 -0.51 -1.09
CA LEU A 124 3.09 -1.94 -1.19
C LEU A 124 1.99 -2.59 -1.99
N ALA A 125 2.34 -3.09 -3.15
CA ALA A 125 1.45 -3.79 -4.07
C ALA A 125 1.65 -5.30 -3.96
N GLU A 126 0.56 -6.07 -3.99
CA GLU A 126 0.55 -7.51 -3.80
C GLU A 126 -0.11 -8.21 -5.00
N ARG A 127 0.36 -9.39 -5.36
CA ARG A 127 -0.31 -10.27 -6.31
C ARG A 127 -1.48 -10.96 -5.63
N ILE A 128 -2.67 -10.66 -6.09
CA ILE A 128 -3.90 -11.28 -5.61
C ILE A 128 -4.64 -11.96 -6.76
N TRP A 129 -5.63 -12.79 -6.45
CA TRP A 129 -6.39 -13.56 -7.44
C TRP A 129 -7.88 -13.22 -7.43
N ASN A 130 -8.39 -12.88 -6.25
CA ASN A 130 -9.80 -12.58 -6.03
C ASN A 130 -9.95 -11.36 -5.12
N ALA A 131 -11.08 -10.67 -5.25
CA ALA A 131 -11.46 -9.56 -4.40
C ALA A 131 -12.99 -9.50 -4.24
N TYR A 132 -13.44 -8.88 -3.16
CA TYR A 132 -14.85 -8.58 -2.88
C TYR A 132 -15.20 -7.20 -3.40
N THR A 133 -16.46 -7.02 -3.82
CA THR A 133 -16.96 -5.71 -4.23
C THR A 133 -17.56 -4.98 -3.03
N VAL A 134 -17.21 -3.72 -2.84
CA VAL A 134 -17.82 -2.85 -1.83
C VAL A 134 -19.24 -2.51 -2.29
N LEU A 135 -20.20 -2.74 -1.39
CA LEU A 135 -21.62 -2.49 -1.66
C LEU A 135 -22.01 -1.08 -1.20
N ALA A 136 -23.00 -0.51 -1.86
CA ALA A 136 -23.63 0.73 -1.41
C ALA A 136 -24.15 0.56 0.04
N GLN A 137 -23.93 1.55 0.88
CA GLN A 137 -24.58 1.58 2.20
C GLN A 137 -26.05 1.93 2.00
N ASP A 138 -26.94 0.97 2.25
CA ASP A 138 -28.38 1.25 2.33
C ASP A 138 -28.66 2.21 3.48
N SER A 139 -28.96 3.46 3.14
CA SER A 139 -29.34 4.52 4.10
C SER A 139 -30.67 4.27 4.79
N THR A 140 -31.30 3.12 4.58
CA THR A 140 -32.67 2.80 5.07
C THR A 140 -32.68 2.07 6.40
N GLN A 141 -31.56 1.59 6.95
CA GLN A 141 -31.58 0.82 8.22
C GLN A 141 -31.15 1.63 9.46
N THR A 142 -30.95 2.94 9.38
CA THR A 142 -30.54 3.74 10.53
C THR A 142 -31.69 4.62 11.11
N ARG A 143 -32.95 4.15 11.04
CA ARG A 143 -34.07 4.83 11.67
C ARG A 143 -34.81 3.95 12.70
N GLN A 144 -34.10 3.22 13.53
CA GLN A 144 -34.66 2.73 14.80
C GLN A 144 -33.55 2.29 15.74
N LEU A 145 -33.55 2.91 16.91
CA LEU A 145 -32.94 2.54 18.18
C LEU A 145 -31.62 3.22 18.56
N ASP A 146 -31.79 4.13 19.50
CA ASP A 146 -30.94 4.51 20.63
C ASP A 146 -29.73 5.42 20.41
N ALA A 147 -29.97 6.64 20.87
CA ALA A 147 -28.99 7.58 21.36
C ALA A 147 -28.18 6.98 22.51
N GLN A 148 -26.95 6.46 22.21
CA GLN A 148 -25.80 6.37 23.13
C GLN A 148 -24.76 5.43 22.53
N SER A 149 -23.80 5.97 21.89
CA SER A 149 -22.36 5.71 21.83
C SER A 149 -21.80 6.16 20.50
N GLU A 150 -21.07 7.26 20.54
CA GLU A 150 -20.27 7.78 19.45
C GLU A 150 -19.03 6.90 19.26
N THR A 151 -19.14 5.88 18.43
CA THR A 151 -18.02 5.29 17.70
C THR A 151 -18.55 4.85 16.35
N LYS A 152 -18.59 5.78 15.40
CA LYS A 152 -18.82 5.46 13.99
C LYS A 152 -17.63 4.66 13.46
N SER A 153 -17.58 3.37 13.74
CA SER A 153 -16.80 2.45 12.91
C SER A 153 -17.53 2.35 11.58
N SER A 154 -17.01 3.00 10.55
CA SER A 154 -17.52 2.88 9.19
C SER A 154 -17.20 1.47 8.67
N SER A 155 -18.03 0.50 9.05
CA SER A 155 -17.94 -0.85 8.52
C SER A 155 -18.28 -0.82 7.03
N ILE A 156 -17.30 -1.21 6.19
CA ILE A 156 -17.50 -1.33 4.75
C ILE A 156 -18.27 -2.62 4.50
N SER A 157 -19.47 -2.53 3.91
CA SER A 157 -20.24 -3.69 3.46
C SER A 157 -19.63 -4.25 2.18
N ILE A 158 -19.42 -5.55 2.13
CA ILE A 158 -18.81 -6.22 0.97
C ILE A 158 -19.70 -7.34 0.44
N SER A 159 -19.54 -7.69 -0.84
CA SER A 159 -20.22 -8.81 -1.48
C SER A 159 -19.85 -10.15 -0.83
N THR A 160 -20.75 -11.12 -0.87
CA THR A 160 -20.45 -12.50 -0.44
C THR A 160 -19.62 -13.28 -1.46
N ALA A 161 -19.74 -12.92 -2.74
CA ALA A 161 -19.01 -13.54 -3.83
C ALA A 161 -17.76 -12.73 -4.19
N THR A 162 -16.68 -13.43 -4.52
CA THR A 162 -15.44 -12.82 -5.02
C THR A 162 -15.45 -12.72 -6.53
N THR A 163 -14.71 -11.76 -7.07
CA THR A 163 -14.47 -11.60 -8.51
C THR A 163 -12.96 -11.61 -8.78
N PRO A 164 -12.50 -12.05 -9.97
CA PRO A 164 -11.08 -12.08 -10.31
C PRO A 164 -10.43 -10.70 -10.18
N ALA A 165 -9.29 -10.64 -9.49
CA ALA A 165 -8.46 -9.46 -9.31
C ALA A 165 -6.99 -9.79 -9.61
N LEU A 166 -6.15 -8.79 -9.79
CA LEU A 166 -4.75 -8.98 -10.19
C LEU A 166 -3.77 -8.27 -9.25
N LEU A 167 -4.20 -7.14 -8.70
CA LEU A 167 -3.34 -6.22 -7.94
C LEU A 167 -4.05 -5.83 -6.64
N GLY A 168 -3.45 -6.19 -5.53
CA GLY A 168 -3.82 -5.72 -4.19
C GLY A 168 -2.96 -4.54 -3.76
N ILE A 169 -3.57 -3.53 -3.15
CA ILE A 169 -2.88 -2.45 -2.46
C ILE A 169 -2.85 -2.81 -0.99
N SER A 170 -1.75 -3.43 -0.56
CA SER A 170 -1.58 -3.90 0.82
C SER A 170 -1.34 -2.72 1.78
N ARG A 171 -0.49 -1.77 1.38
CA ARG A 171 -0.19 -0.57 2.16
C ARG A 171 -0.08 0.63 1.23
N ILE A 172 -0.61 1.78 1.66
CA ILE A 172 -0.37 3.06 0.99
C ILE A 172 -0.18 4.15 2.03
N TRP A 173 0.90 4.90 1.89
CA TRP A 173 1.30 5.91 2.85
C TRP A 173 1.86 7.14 2.15
N THR A 174 1.60 8.31 2.73
CA THR A 174 2.21 9.58 2.38
C THR A 174 2.53 10.31 3.67
N SER A 175 3.76 10.82 3.80
CA SER A 175 4.19 11.57 4.99
C SER A 175 3.26 12.76 5.24
N ASN A 176 3.02 13.10 6.51
CA ASN A 176 1.96 14.02 6.92
C ASN A 176 2.03 15.38 6.21
N GLN A 177 3.23 15.96 6.05
CA GLN A 177 3.44 17.25 5.38
C GLN A 177 3.13 17.20 3.87
N HIS A 178 3.09 16.03 3.26
CA HIS A 178 2.92 15.85 1.82
C HIS A 178 1.56 15.25 1.45
N ARG A 179 0.65 15.10 2.43
CA ARG A 179 -0.72 14.62 2.17
C ARG A 179 -1.48 15.63 1.29
N LYS A 180 -2.51 15.15 0.61
CA LYS A 180 -3.38 15.93 -0.30
C LYS A 180 -2.66 16.57 -1.51
N SER A 181 -1.40 16.19 -1.80
CA SER A 181 -0.60 16.66 -2.94
C SER A 181 -0.64 15.71 -4.16
N GLY A 182 -1.51 14.70 -4.16
CA GLY A 182 -1.66 13.76 -5.26
C GLY A 182 -0.63 12.61 -5.28
N ILE A 183 0.27 12.51 -4.28
CA ILE A 183 1.31 11.48 -4.21
C ILE A 183 0.72 10.07 -4.18
N ALA A 184 -0.30 9.85 -3.34
CA ALA A 184 -0.96 8.55 -3.24
C ALA A 184 -1.58 8.11 -4.58
N THR A 185 -2.25 9.01 -5.28
CA THR A 185 -2.81 8.75 -6.63
C THR A 185 -1.72 8.35 -7.61
N ARG A 186 -0.59 9.09 -7.64
CA ARG A 186 0.54 8.76 -8.53
C ARG A 186 1.17 7.41 -8.18
N LEU A 187 1.26 7.06 -6.90
CA LEU A 187 1.73 5.74 -6.46
C LEU A 187 0.80 4.62 -6.95
N LEU A 188 -0.53 4.79 -6.84
CA LEU A 188 -1.52 3.83 -7.33
C LEU A 188 -1.44 3.67 -8.85
N ASP A 189 -1.35 4.76 -9.61
CA ASP A 189 -1.24 4.72 -11.06
C ASP A 189 0.08 4.08 -11.51
N SER A 190 1.19 4.37 -10.82
CA SER A 190 2.48 3.73 -11.07
C SER A 190 2.46 2.24 -10.75
N ALA A 191 1.82 1.84 -9.64
CA ALA A 191 1.64 0.44 -9.30
C ALA A 191 0.84 -0.27 -10.39
N ARG A 192 -0.30 0.27 -10.79
CA ARG A 192 -1.15 -0.29 -11.84
C ARG A 192 -0.42 -0.48 -13.18
N SER A 193 0.39 0.49 -13.56
CA SER A 193 1.09 0.49 -14.87
C SER A 193 2.36 -0.37 -14.88
N ASN A 194 2.92 -0.71 -13.71
CA ASN A 194 4.24 -1.34 -13.63
C ASN A 194 4.28 -2.63 -12.77
N PHE A 195 3.14 -3.07 -12.25
CA PHE A 195 3.10 -4.29 -11.43
C PHE A 195 3.37 -5.55 -12.25
N LEU A 196 2.69 -5.67 -13.37
CA LEU A 196 2.87 -6.76 -14.34
C LEU A 196 3.71 -6.25 -15.51
N TYR A 197 4.67 -7.05 -15.94
CA TYR A 197 5.51 -6.69 -17.08
C TYR A 197 4.66 -6.64 -18.38
N GLY A 198 4.75 -5.52 -19.10
CA GLY A 198 4.05 -5.33 -20.38
C GLY A 198 2.54 -5.16 -20.30
N LEU A 199 1.95 -5.09 -19.10
CA LEU A 199 0.51 -4.95 -18.91
C LEU A 199 0.16 -3.88 -17.88
N THR A 200 -0.66 -2.92 -18.27
CA THR A 200 -1.33 -2.01 -17.33
C THR A 200 -2.56 -2.71 -16.77
N VAL A 201 -2.60 -2.88 -15.45
CA VAL A 201 -3.75 -3.49 -14.77
C VAL A 201 -4.95 -2.54 -14.83
N GLU A 202 -6.10 -3.00 -15.28
CA GLU A 202 -7.35 -2.24 -15.26
C GLU A 202 -7.76 -1.92 -13.81
N LYS A 203 -8.39 -0.75 -13.60
CA LYS A 203 -8.81 -0.33 -12.24
C LYS A 203 -9.72 -1.38 -11.59
N GLU A 204 -10.60 -1.98 -12.37
CA GLU A 204 -11.54 -3.02 -11.98
C GLU A 204 -10.86 -4.31 -11.50
N LYS A 205 -9.56 -4.48 -11.73
CA LYS A 205 -8.74 -5.60 -11.26
C LYS A 205 -7.84 -5.22 -10.06
N VAL A 206 -8.00 -4.01 -9.52
CA VAL A 206 -7.29 -3.52 -8.35
C VAL A 206 -8.20 -3.60 -7.13
N ALA A 207 -7.66 -4.02 -5.98
CA ALA A 207 -8.37 -4.05 -4.70
C ALA A 207 -7.48 -3.49 -3.57
N PHE A 208 -8.10 -2.99 -2.50
CA PHE A 208 -7.41 -2.51 -1.31
C PHE A 208 -7.54 -3.52 -0.17
N SER A 209 -6.45 -3.78 0.57
CA SER A 209 -6.49 -4.56 1.79
C SER A 209 -7.05 -3.70 2.92
N GLN A 210 -8.12 -4.17 3.58
CA GLN A 210 -8.71 -3.61 4.81
C GLN A 210 -8.44 -2.10 5.02
N PRO A 211 -8.95 -1.21 4.14
CA PRO A 211 -8.56 0.19 4.17
C PRO A 211 -9.04 0.89 5.45
N THR A 212 -8.17 1.70 6.04
CA THR A 212 -8.57 2.69 7.05
C THR A 212 -9.57 3.67 6.44
N GLU A 213 -10.22 4.51 7.24
CA GLU A 213 -11.12 5.56 6.75
C GLU A 213 -10.44 6.43 5.67
N SER A 214 -9.21 6.88 5.93
CA SER A 214 -8.42 7.65 4.95
C SER A 214 -8.11 6.85 3.68
N GLY A 215 -7.86 5.55 3.82
CA GLY A 215 -7.66 4.62 2.69
C GLY A 215 -8.93 4.42 1.87
N GLY A 216 -10.08 4.30 2.52
CA GLY A 216 -11.39 4.23 1.87
C GLY A 216 -11.72 5.50 1.08
N ASN A 217 -11.47 6.68 1.68
CA ASN A 217 -11.63 7.97 1.00
C ASN A 217 -10.70 8.11 -0.22
N LEU A 218 -9.46 7.62 -0.12
CA LEU A 218 -8.54 7.57 -1.25
C LEU A 218 -9.06 6.63 -2.34
N ALA A 219 -9.56 5.44 -1.98
CA ALA A 219 -10.09 4.46 -2.93
C ALA A 219 -11.28 5.05 -3.71
N ARG A 220 -12.30 5.58 -3.02
CA ARG A 220 -13.45 6.24 -3.66
C ARG A 220 -13.02 7.32 -4.65
N LYS A 221 -12.14 8.22 -4.21
CA LYS A 221 -11.63 9.29 -5.07
C LYS A 221 -10.86 8.75 -6.28
N TRP A 222 -10.04 7.71 -6.10
CA TRP A 222 -9.21 7.17 -7.18
C TRP A 222 -10.02 6.35 -8.17
N PHE A 223 -10.98 5.56 -7.70
CA PHE A 223 -11.93 4.83 -8.56
C PHE A 223 -12.93 5.79 -9.22
N GLY A 224 -13.29 6.90 -8.56
CA GLY A 224 -14.30 7.86 -9.01
C GLY A 224 -15.73 7.39 -8.69
N CYS A 225 -15.92 6.52 -7.68
CA CYS A 225 -17.21 5.98 -7.27
C CYS A 225 -17.24 5.76 -5.74
N GLU A 226 -18.41 5.89 -5.14
CA GLU A 226 -18.62 5.68 -3.69
C GLU A 226 -18.61 4.19 -3.33
N ASP A 227 -19.16 3.35 -4.19
CA ASP A 227 -19.26 1.90 -4.08
C ASP A 227 -18.80 1.21 -5.38
N GLY A 228 -18.86 -0.13 -5.43
CA GLY A 228 -18.44 -0.91 -6.60
C GLY A 228 -16.92 -1.11 -6.72
N TRP A 229 -16.09 -0.38 -5.95
CA TRP A 229 -14.66 -0.63 -5.87
C TRP A 229 -14.38 -1.90 -5.03
N ARG A 230 -13.13 -2.35 -5.00
CA ARG A 230 -12.82 -3.68 -4.47
C ARG A 230 -11.92 -3.68 -3.27
N VAL A 231 -12.16 -4.65 -2.39
CA VAL A 231 -11.32 -4.98 -1.23
C VAL A 231 -10.93 -6.44 -1.26
N TYR A 232 -9.79 -6.78 -0.68
CA TYR A 232 -9.39 -8.15 -0.44
C TYR A 232 -9.00 -8.34 1.02
N ILE A 233 -9.08 -9.57 1.48
CA ILE A 233 -8.75 -10.01 2.84
C ILE A 233 -7.52 -10.92 2.69
N ASP A 234 -6.48 -10.64 3.46
CA ASP A 234 -5.26 -11.45 3.55
C ASP A 234 -5.50 -12.74 4.30
#